data_e36cbb946fd7583b7f3c4bcdf26e591d
#
_entry.id   e36cbb946fd7583b7f3c4bcdf26e591d
#
_cell.length_a   1.000
_cell.length_b   1.000
_cell.length_c   1.000
_cell.angle_alpha   90.00
_cell.angle_beta   90.00
_cell.angle_gamma   90.00
#
_symmetry.space_group_name_H-M   'P 1'
#
loop_
_entity.id
_entity.type
_entity.pdbx_description
1 polymer ?
#
loop_
_entity_poly.entity_id
_entity_poly.type
_entity_poly.pdbx_seq_one_letter_code
_entity_poly.pdbx_strand_id
1 'polypeptide(L)'
;MSSANQLPRADVVGVGINATDTIVRLPYFPVLDSKVEVLSVDVRPGGQVASAIVACRRWGLAARYAGKIGDDAAGQLQIDEMKREGVDAHWIVARDCMSQSSYILVDEQSGERTVLWKRDSSIALCPEDLRREWLAGTAALLIDGHDTDAAAQAARWAHEEKIPVVGDFDNKYPGVEVLLEFVDIPITSKDFPGRLTGETDLLKSLPAIFSRFRCRLTAATLGRLGVIAWDGKKFLQVPGFRVSAVDTTGAGDIFHGAFLYGLIKNWSLKEVLEFSCAAAALNCTAPGARGYIATLGEIASFRRSADRSETAYSGESLEAAAQKATTRATRSHA
;
A
#
# COMPACT_ATOMS: atom_id res chain seq x y z
N MET A 1 23.05 23.54 27.55
CA MET A 1 22.60 22.28 26.95
C MET A 1 21.44 22.62 26.02
N SER A 2 21.70 22.66 24.70
CA SER A 2 20.70 23.02 23.70
C SER A 2 19.60 21.96 23.72
N SER A 3 18.34 22.36 23.91
CA SER A 3 17.18 21.49 23.70
C SER A 3 17.25 21.03 22.25
N ALA A 4 17.69 19.80 22.02
CA ALA A 4 17.56 19.17 20.72
C ALA A 4 16.10 19.32 20.29
N ASN A 5 15.87 19.94 19.14
CA ASN A 5 14.56 20.16 18.57
C ASN A 5 13.94 18.77 18.32
N GLN A 6 13.21 18.24 19.31
CA GLN A 6 12.53 16.94 19.16
C GLN A 6 11.49 17.11 18.06
N LEU A 7 11.55 16.24 17.06
CA LEU A 7 10.54 16.20 16.02
C LEU A 7 9.13 16.01 16.63
N PRO A 8 8.10 16.63 16.08
CA PRO A 8 6.73 16.40 16.51
C PRO A 8 6.42 14.90 16.47
N ARG A 9 5.64 14.41 17.43
CA ARG A 9 5.19 13.01 17.42
C ARG A 9 4.38 12.74 16.15
N ALA A 10 4.67 11.64 15.47
CA ALA A 10 3.86 11.11 14.40
C ALA A 10 3.12 9.85 14.87
N ASP A 11 1.86 9.67 14.48
CA ASP A 11 1.12 8.43 14.73
C ASP A 11 1.52 7.35 13.73
N VAL A 12 1.84 7.76 12.50
CA VAL A 12 2.26 6.87 11.41
C VAL A 12 3.43 7.48 10.64
N VAL A 13 4.39 6.65 10.28
CA VAL A 13 5.50 7.01 9.38
C VAL A 13 5.43 6.14 8.14
N GLY A 14 5.61 6.75 6.97
CA GLY A 14 5.75 6.05 5.70
C GLY A 14 7.15 6.27 5.11
N VAL A 15 7.79 5.18 4.68
CA VAL A 15 9.06 5.21 3.95
C VAL A 15 8.88 4.43 2.66
N GLY A 16 8.98 5.07 1.50
CA GLY A 16 8.80 4.40 0.24
C GLY A 16 8.43 5.33 -0.92
N ILE A 17 7.79 4.78 -1.93
CA ILE A 17 7.57 5.44 -3.20
C ILE A 17 6.57 6.60 -3.11
N ASN A 18 6.95 7.67 -3.79
CA ASN A 18 6.10 8.71 -4.34
C ASN A 18 6.20 8.68 -5.87
N ALA A 19 5.22 9.23 -6.57
CA ALA A 19 5.24 9.36 -8.01
C ALA A 19 4.39 10.53 -8.47
N THR A 20 4.65 11.02 -9.68
CA THR A 20 3.77 11.93 -10.39
C THR A 20 3.14 11.16 -11.55
N ASP A 21 1.81 11.06 -11.51
CA ASP A 21 1.03 10.26 -12.44
C ASP A 21 0.42 11.15 -13.51
N THR A 22 0.70 10.85 -14.77
CA THR A 22 -0.01 11.39 -15.93
C THR A 22 -1.11 10.42 -16.32
N ILE A 23 -2.35 10.73 -15.98
CA ILE A 23 -3.51 9.92 -16.25
C ILE A 23 -4.04 10.28 -17.62
N VAL A 24 -4.06 9.33 -18.53
CA VAL A 24 -4.56 9.47 -19.90
C VAL A 24 -5.83 8.64 -20.02
N ARG A 25 -6.98 9.29 -20.15
CA ARG A 25 -8.26 8.59 -20.38
C ARG A 25 -8.43 8.34 -21.85
N LEU A 26 -8.71 7.10 -22.18
CA LEU A 26 -8.84 6.60 -23.55
C LEU A 26 -10.28 6.15 -23.81
N PRO A 27 -10.85 6.44 -24.99
CA PRO A 27 -12.17 5.93 -25.37
C PRO A 27 -12.17 4.39 -25.54
N TYR A 28 -11.01 3.83 -25.84
CA TYR A 28 -10.72 2.39 -25.95
C TYR A 28 -9.19 2.20 -25.90
N PHE A 29 -8.74 1.00 -25.56
CA PHE A 29 -7.29 0.72 -25.51
C PHE A 29 -6.72 0.64 -26.94
N PRO A 30 -5.64 1.40 -27.26
CA PRO A 30 -5.09 1.48 -28.63
C PRO A 30 -4.44 0.15 -29.06
N VAL A 31 -4.61 -0.21 -30.32
CA VAL A 31 -3.84 -1.28 -30.95
C VAL A 31 -2.54 -0.71 -31.55
N LEU A 32 -1.57 -1.59 -31.82
CA LEU A 32 -0.32 -1.18 -32.46
C LEU A 32 -0.60 -0.47 -33.79
N ASP A 33 0.22 0.53 -34.11
CA ASP A 33 0.15 1.33 -35.33
C ASP A 33 -1.19 2.08 -35.53
N SER A 34 -1.82 2.49 -34.43
CA SER A 34 -3.05 3.29 -34.45
C SER A 34 -2.83 4.72 -33.95
N LYS A 35 -3.78 5.60 -34.29
CA LYS A 35 -3.91 6.94 -33.72
C LYS A 35 -5.23 7.03 -32.99
N VAL A 36 -5.19 7.38 -31.73
CA VAL A 36 -6.38 7.54 -30.87
C VAL A 36 -6.35 8.93 -30.25
N GLU A 37 -7.44 9.68 -30.41
CA GLU A 37 -7.62 10.92 -29.68
C GLU A 37 -8.00 10.59 -28.23
N VAL A 38 -7.23 11.13 -27.28
CA VAL A 38 -7.47 10.90 -25.87
C VAL A 38 -8.62 11.77 -25.35
N LEU A 39 -9.38 11.29 -24.38
CA LEU A 39 -10.51 12.03 -23.78
C LEU A 39 -10.03 13.12 -22.82
N SER A 40 -9.02 12.84 -22.02
CA SER A 40 -8.39 13.81 -21.14
C SER A 40 -6.98 13.39 -20.74
N VAL A 41 -6.19 14.38 -20.30
CA VAL A 41 -4.88 14.20 -19.70
C VAL A 41 -4.82 15.00 -18.40
N ASP A 42 -4.58 14.32 -17.27
CA ASP A 42 -4.47 14.93 -15.95
C ASP A 42 -3.13 14.56 -15.32
N VAL A 43 -2.45 15.51 -14.68
CA VAL A 43 -1.22 15.26 -13.92
C VAL A 43 -1.54 15.35 -12.43
N ARG A 44 -1.26 14.27 -11.69
CA ARG A 44 -1.63 14.14 -10.29
C ARG A 44 -0.53 13.49 -9.46
N PRO A 45 -0.47 13.79 -8.16
CA PRO A 45 0.42 13.08 -7.23
C PRO A 45 -0.08 11.66 -6.98
N GLY A 46 0.87 10.72 -6.91
CA GLY A 46 0.66 9.30 -6.65
C GLY A 46 1.76 8.70 -5.79
N GLY A 47 1.99 7.41 -5.98
CA GLY A 47 2.95 6.59 -5.22
C GLY A 47 2.31 5.88 -4.03
N GLN A 48 2.68 4.60 -3.84
CA GLN A 48 2.06 3.67 -2.91
C GLN A 48 2.06 4.22 -1.47
N VAL A 49 3.24 4.36 -0.87
CA VAL A 49 3.36 4.85 0.51
C VAL A 49 2.87 6.30 0.63
N ALA A 50 3.21 7.16 -0.34
CA ALA A 50 2.82 8.56 -0.31
C ALA A 50 1.29 8.74 -0.26
N SER A 51 0.54 7.97 -1.06
CA SER A 51 -0.94 8.03 -1.10
C SER A 51 -1.57 7.49 0.18
N ALA A 52 -1.05 6.39 0.73
CA ALA A 52 -1.50 5.83 1.99
C ALA A 52 -1.31 6.82 3.16
N ILE A 53 -0.17 7.51 3.21
CA ILE A 53 0.15 8.48 4.27
C ILE A 53 -0.74 9.73 4.17
N VAL A 54 -1.04 10.20 2.95
CA VAL A 54 -2.01 11.28 2.75
C VAL A 54 -3.39 10.87 3.24
N ALA A 55 -3.84 9.63 2.97
CA ALA A 55 -5.11 9.14 3.49
C ALA A 55 -5.14 9.12 5.03
N CYS A 56 -4.10 8.61 5.67
CA CYS A 56 -3.95 8.64 7.12
C CYS A 56 -4.05 10.07 7.67
N ARG A 57 -3.39 11.03 7.01
CA ARG A 57 -3.44 12.45 7.42
C ARG A 57 -4.84 13.04 7.30
N ARG A 58 -5.55 12.77 6.20
CA ARG A 58 -6.95 13.22 6.01
C ARG A 58 -7.91 12.64 7.02
N TRP A 59 -7.62 11.44 7.56
CA TRP A 59 -8.40 10.82 8.65
C TRP A 59 -7.97 11.26 10.05
N GLY A 60 -7.10 12.28 10.14
CA GLY A 60 -6.75 12.96 11.39
C GLY A 60 -5.57 12.36 12.15
N LEU A 61 -4.81 11.45 11.56
CA LEU A 61 -3.54 10.99 12.15
C LEU A 61 -2.43 12.02 11.94
N ALA A 62 -1.52 12.13 12.89
CA ALA A 62 -0.24 12.82 12.69
C ALA A 62 0.63 11.92 11.80
N ALA A 63 0.80 12.31 10.53
CA ALA A 63 1.41 11.50 9.50
C ALA A 63 2.76 12.08 9.06
N ARG A 64 3.80 11.26 9.05
CA ARG A 64 5.14 11.59 8.54
C ARG A 64 5.46 10.73 7.33
N TYR A 65 6.16 11.33 6.37
CA TYR A 65 6.62 10.66 5.16
C TYR A 65 8.11 10.92 4.94
N ALA A 66 8.84 9.90 4.50
CA ALA A 66 10.21 10.03 4.02
C ALA A 66 10.35 9.39 2.64
N GLY A 67 10.90 10.13 1.69
CA GLY A 67 11.07 9.67 0.31
C GLY A 67 12.11 10.49 -0.46
N LYS A 68 12.43 10.04 -1.66
CA LYS A 68 13.43 10.66 -2.52
C LYS A 68 12.83 11.07 -3.85
N ILE A 69 13.24 12.23 -4.33
CA ILE A 69 12.77 12.85 -5.58
C ILE A 69 13.95 13.44 -6.36
N GLY A 70 13.72 13.70 -7.63
CA GLY A 70 14.58 14.56 -8.42
C GLY A 70 14.29 16.05 -8.19
N ASP A 71 15.13 16.91 -8.74
CA ASP A 71 14.99 18.36 -8.68
C ASP A 71 14.18 18.94 -9.87
N ASP A 72 13.22 18.17 -10.34
CA ASP A 72 12.35 18.50 -11.47
C ASP A 72 10.93 18.96 -11.05
N ALA A 73 10.12 19.35 -12.04
CA ALA A 73 8.75 19.81 -11.79
C ALA A 73 7.85 18.72 -11.17
N ALA A 74 8.12 17.45 -11.48
CA ALA A 74 7.38 16.34 -10.92
C ALA A 74 7.69 16.16 -9.43
N GLY A 75 8.95 16.32 -9.01
CA GLY A 75 9.35 16.35 -7.60
C GLY A 75 8.75 17.54 -6.84
N GLN A 76 8.74 18.73 -7.45
CA GLN A 76 8.14 19.91 -6.85
C GLN A 76 6.63 19.71 -6.60
N LEU A 77 5.92 19.08 -7.55
CA LEU A 77 4.50 18.74 -7.37
C LEU A 77 4.28 17.85 -6.14
N GLN A 78 5.15 16.87 -5.89
CA GLN A 78 5.08 15.99 -4.72
C GLN A 78 5.31 16.76 -3.41
N ILE A 79 6.29 17.68 -3.38
CA ILE A 79 6.55 18.54 -2.21
C ILE A 79 5.33 19.39 -1.88
N ASP A 80 4.80 20.08 -2.90
CA ASP A 80 3.68 21.00 -2.72
C ASP A 80 2.41 20.27 -2.27
N GLU A 81 2.19 19.07 -2.81
CA GLU A 81 1.07 18.22 -2.41
C GLU A 81 1.17 17.81 -0.94
N MET A 82 2.29 17.23 -0.51
CA MET A 82 2.47 16.82 0.88
C MET A 82 2.33 17.99 1.85
N LYS A 83 2.84 19.17 1.46
CA LYS A 83 2.67 20.40 2.23
C LYS A 83 1.20 20.82 2.32
N ARG A 84 0.46 20.80 1.20
CA ARG A 84 -0.96 21.11 1.16
C ARG A 84 -1.79 20.17 2.01
N GLU A 85 -1.46 18.89 2.04
CA GLU A 85 -2.11 17.86 2.84
C GLU A 85 -1.70 17.93 4.34
N GLY A 86 -0.70 18.74 4.69
CA GLY A 86 -0.20 18.88 6.05
C GLY A 86 0.51 17.64 6.58
N VAL A 87 1.15 16.88 5.68
CA VAL A 87 2.03 15.76 6.03
C VAL A 87 3.40 16.30 6.42
N ASP A 88 3.98 15.79 7.51
CA ASP A 88 5.36 16.06 7.92
C ASP A 88 6.31 15.28 6.99
N ALA A 89 6.67 15.90 5.85
CA ALA A 89 7.43 15.22 4.81
C ALA A 89 8.92 15.57 4.85
N HIS A 90 9.75 14.52 4.87
CA HIS A 90 11.21 14.59 4.80
C HIS A 90 11.68 14.12 3.43
N TRP A 91 12.14 15.08 2.62
CA TRP A 91 12.56 14.84 1.26
C TRP A 91 14.07 14.78 1.12
N ILE A 92 14.55 13.75 0.43
CA ILE A 92 15.89 13.71 -0.13
C ILE A 92 15.77 14.13 -1.58
N VAL A 93 16.45 15.21 -1.96
CA VAL A 93 16.42 15.72 -3.33
C VAL A 93 17.71 15.35 -4.04
N ALA A 94 17.60 14.47 -5.03
CA ALA A 94 18.72 14.15 -5.93
C ALA A 94 18.79 15.19 -7.05
N ARG A 95 20.01 15.65 -7.36
CA ARG A 95 20.23 16.67 -8.38
C ARG A 95 20.38 16.06 -9.78
N ASP A 96 20.02 16.85 -10.78
CA ASP A 96 20.18 16.53 -12.20
C ASP A 96 19.52 15.20 -12.60
N CYS A 97 18.39 14.86 -11.98
CA CYS A 97 17.66 13.64 -12.29
C CYS A 97 16.14 13.84 -12.22
N MET A 98 15.42 12.95 -12.88
CA MET A 98 13.96 12.97 -12.91
C MET A 98 13.36 12.25 -11.70
N SER A 99 12.32 12.82 -11.12
CA SER A 99 11.45 12.14 -10.17
C SER A 99 10.74 10.95 -10.82
N GLN A 100 10.29 10.01 -10.01
CA GLN A 100 9.47 8.91 -10.51
C GLN A 100 8.18 9.44 -11.14
N SER A 101 7.90 8.98 -12.35
CA SER A 101 6.69 9.33 -13.07
C SER A 101 6.03 8.10 -13.67
N SER A 102 4.70 8.14 -13.75
CA SER A 102 3.89 7.12 -14.39
C SER A 102 3.00 7.73 -15.46
N TYR A 103 2.79 6.98 -16.54
CA TYR A 103 1.73 7.22 -17.52
C TYR A 103 0.69 6.15 -17.31
N ILE A 104 -0.50 6.55 -16.89
CA ILE A 104 -1.59 5.63 -16.55
C ILE A 104 -2.65 5.74 -17.65
N LEU A 105 -2.75 4.70 -18.45
CA LEU A 105 -3.74 4.59 -19.50
C LEU A 105 -5.01 3.98 -18.92
N VAL A 106 -6.09 4.75 -18.86
CA VAL A 106 -7.38 4.31 -18.30
C VAL A 106 -8.38 4.13 -19.43
N ASP A 107 -8.93 2.92 -19.54
CA ASP A 107 -10.00 2.61 -20.46
C ASP A 107 -11.34 3.15 -19.93
N GLU A 108 -12.00 4.03 -20.69
CA GLU A 108 -13.26 4.68 -20.30
C GLU A 108 -14.41 3.69 -20.10
N GLN A 109 -14.40 2.57 -20.83
CA GLN A 109 -15.50 1.62 -20.81
C GLN A 109 -15.47 0.70 -19.61
N SER A 110 -14.26 0.25 -19.23
CA SER A 110 -14.07 -0.73 -18.16
C SER A 110 -13.56 -0.12 -16.85
N GLY A 111 -12.94 1.09 -16.89
CA GLY A 111 -12.20 1.67 -15.79
C GLY A 111 -10.89 0.92 -15.45
N GLU A 112 -10.54 -0.10 -16.25
CA GLU A 112 -9.29 -0.81 -16.09
C GLU A 112 -8.11 0.04 -16.59
N ARG A 113 -6.93 -0.22 -16.03
CA ARG A 113 -5.74 0.59 -16.32
C ARG A 113 -4.53 -0.24 -16.67
N THR A 114 -3.64 0.39 -17.43
CA THR A 114 -2.24 -0.03 -17.63
C THR A 114 -1.32 1.06 -17.14
N VAL A 115 -0.36 0.71 -16.30
CA VAL A 115 0.63 1.64 -15.74
C VAL A 115 1.96 1.46 -16.45
N LEU A 116 2.45 2.53 -17.09
CA LEU A 116 3.79 2.63 -17.65
C LEU A 116 4.57 3.57 -16.75
N TRP A 117 5.62 3.10 -16.10
CA TRP A 117 6.37 3.93 -15.16
C TRP A 117 7.85 4.00 -15.51
N LYS A 118 8.47 5.11 -15.11
CA LYS A 118 9.90 5.32 -15.23
C LYS A 118 10.45 5.89 -13.93
N ARG A 119 11.59 5.37 -13.51
CA ARG A 119 12.32 5.82 -12.34
C ARG A 119 13.81 5.93 -12.69
N ASP A 120 14.44 7.03 -12.31
CA ASP A 120 15.88 7.18 -12.36
C ASP A 120 16.50 6.41 -11.18
N SER A 121 17.63 5.73 -11.42
CA SER A 121 18.33 5.02 -10.34
C SER A 121 18.89 5.95 -9.26
N SER A 122 19.14 7.22 -9.59
CA SER A 122 19.66 8.23 -8.65
C SER A 122 18.66 8.60 -7.56
N ILE A 123 17.36 8.36 -7.79
CA ILE A 123 16.32 8.56 -6.75
C ILE A 123 16.03 7.31 -5.94
N ALA A 124 16.82 6.23 -6.07
CA ALA A 124 16.73 5.11 -5.15
C ALA A 124 17.05 5.59 -3.73
N LEU A 125 16.14 5.31 -2.79
CA LEU A 125 16.34 5.63 -1.38
C LEU A 125 17.35 4.63 -0.80
N CYS A 126 18.38 5.14 -0.14
CA CYS A 126 19.41 4.33 0.49
C CYS A 126 19.29 4.36 2.02
N PRO A 127 19.84 3.39 2.76
CA PRO A 127 19.82 3.40 4.22
C PRO A 127 20.39 4.69 4.85
N GLU A 128 21.40 5.27 4.22
CA GLU A 128 22.08 6.49 4.65
C GLU A 128 21.21 7.76 4.51
N ASP A 129 20.21 7.70 3.64
CA ASP A 129 19.24 8.77 3.46
C ASP A 129 18.26 8.87 4.64
N LEU A 130 18.12 7.80 5.42
CA LEU A 130 17.15 7.69 6.50
C LEU A 130 17.71 8.16 7.84
N ARG A 131 16.82 8.60 8.71
CA ARG A 131 17.14 8.99 10.09
C ARG A 131 16.25 8.25 11.06
N ARG A 132 16.87 7.59 12.05
CA ARG A 132 16.14 6.80 13.05
C ARG A 132 15.17 7.64 13.87
N GLU A 133 15.50 8.89 14.13
CA GLU A 133 14.64 9.82 14.88
C GLU A 133 13.28 10.08 14.21
N TRP A 134 13.13 9.79 12.92
CA TRP A 134 11.83 9.90 12.24
C TRP A 134 10.79 8.90 12.75
N LEU A 135 11.24 7.78 13.34
CA LEU A 135 10.37 6.74 13.89
C LEU A 135 10.04 6.96 15.37
N ALA A 136 10.69 7.91 16.04
CA ALA A 136 10.54 8.08 17.48
C ALA A 136 9.06 8.35 17.89
N GLY A 137 8.51 7.46 18.72
CA GLY A 137 7.16 7.57 19.27
C GLY A 137 6.04 7.31 18.28
N THR A 138 6.32 6.75 17.09
CA THR A 138 5.29 6.37 16.11
C THR A 138 4.55 5.09 16.53
N ALA A 139 3.29 4.96 16.14
CA ALA A 139 2.47 3.78 16.43
C ALA A 139 2.53 2.71 15.34
N ALA A 140 2.91 3.07 14.11
CA ALA A 140 3.09 2.13 12.99
C ALA A 140 4.02 2.70 11.91
N LEU A 141 4.77 1.82 11.25
CA LEU A 141 5.56 2.11 10.05
C LEU A 141 4.91 1.46 8.83
N LEU A 142 4.77 2.21 7.74
CA LEU A 142 4.43 1.70 6.41
C LEU A 142 5.66 1.75 5.51
N ILE A 143 5.92 0.66 4.81
CA ILE A 143 6.96 0.56 3.78
C ILE A 143 6.43 -0.10 2.52
N ASP A 144 7.10 0.06 1.42
CA ASP A 144 6.90 -0.75 0.20
C ASP A 144 8.15 -1.58 -0.16
N GLY A 145 8.05 -2.33 -1.24
CA GLY A 145 9.10 -3.24 -1.68
C GLY A 145 10.08 -2.67 -2.70
N HIS A 146 10.03 -1.40 -3.05
CA HIS A 146 10.86 -0.86 -4.14
C HIS A 146 12.31 -0.61 -3.73
N ASP A 147 12.54 0.16 -2.68
CA ASP A 147 13.87 0.46 -2.15
C ASP A 147 14.16 -0.45 -0.95
N THR A 148 14.32 -1.75 -1.23
CA THR A 148 14.34 -2.81 -0.22
C THR A 148 15.39 -2.62 0.87
N ASP A 149 16.57 -2.09 0.55
CA ASP A 149 17.64 -1.90 1.55
C ASP A 149 17.28 -0.77 2.53
N ALA A 150 16.77 0.36 2.03
CA ALA A 150 16.30 1.46 2.87
C ALA A 150 15.07 1.06 3.69
N ALA A 151 14.11 0.39 3.07
CA ALA A 151 12.92 -0.13 3.75
C ALA A 151 13.29 -1.15 4.84
N ALA A 152 14.24 -2.06 4.57
CA ALA A 152 14.75 -3.01 5.57
C ALA A 152 15.45 -2.30 6.74
N GLN A 153 16.19 -1.23 6.48
CA GLN A 153 16.81 -0.44 7.54
C GLN A 153 15.77 0.24 8.43
N ALA A 154 14.74 0.88 7.82
CA ALA A 154 13.65 1.48 8.57
C ALA A 154 12.86 0.44 9.38
N ALA A 155 12.55 -0.71 8.76
CA ALA A 155 11.83 -1.81 9.40
C ALA A 155 12.64 -2.42 10.56
N ARG A 156 13.96 -2.55 10.43
CA ARG A 156 14.84 -3.01 11.52
C ARG A 156 14.79 -2.06 12.72
N TRP A 157 14.89 -0.75 12.51
CA TRP A 157 14.75 0.23 13.60
C TRP A 157 13.37 0.17 14.25
N ALA A 158 12.31 0.02 13.44
CA ALA A 158 10.95 -0.13 13.96
C ALA A 158 10.81 -1.41 14.82
N HIS A 159 11.38 -2.53 14.36
CA HIS A 159 11.39 -3.79 15.10
C HIS A 159 12.12 -3.66 16.46
N GLU A 160 13.28 -2.99 16.50
CA GLU A 160 14.02 -2.72 17.75
C GLU A 160 13.20 -1.88 18.74
N GLU A 161 12.36 -0.98 18.25
CA GLU A 161 11.47 -0.12 19.06
C GLU A 161 10.06 -0.71 19.25
N LYS A 162 9.82 -1.93 18.78
CA LYS A 162 8.53 -2.65 18.85
C LYS A 162 7.38 -1.90 18.16
N ILE A 163 7.71 -1.15 17.13
CA ILE A 163 6.76 -0.46 16.27
C ILE A 163 6.29 -1.46 15.20
N PRO A 164 4.97 -1.70 15.04
CA PRO A 164 4.46 -2.58 14.00
C PRO A 164 4.84 -2.09 12.60
N VAL A 165 5.31 -3.00 11.75
CA VAL A 165 5.68 -2.73 10.36
C VAL A 165 4.65 -3.33 9.43
N VAL A 166 3.96 -2.49 8.67
CA VAL A 166 3.06 -2.87 7.57
C VAL A 166 3.80 -2.71 6.26
N GLY A 167 3.76 -3.72 5.41
CA GLY A 167 4.41 -3.68 4.10
C GLY A 167 3.40 -3.80 2.96
N ASP A 168 3.54 -2.95 1.96
CA ASP A 168 2.80 -2.96 0.69
C ASP A 168 3.66 -3.60 -0.39
N PHE A 169 3.31 -4.82 -0.81
CA PHE A 169 4.10 -5.58 -1.76
C PHE A 169 3.28 -5.95 -3.01
N ASP A 170 3.60 -5.33 -4.13
CA ASP A 170 3.00 -5.59 -5.44
C ASP A 170 3.86 -6.51 -6.32
N ASN A 171 5.19 -6.44 -6.16
CA ASN A 171 6.15 -7.19 -6.96
C ASN A 171 7.34 -7.68 -6.13
N LYS A 172 8.00 -8.73 -6.63
CA LYS A 172 9.22 -9.27 -6.03
C LYS A 172 10.45 -8.50 -6.54
N TYR A 173 10.85 -7.47 -5.83
CA TYR A 173 12.09 -6.75 -6.09
C TYR A 173 13.30 -7.44 -5.42
N PRO A 174 14.52 -7.19 -5.90
CA PRO A 174 15.74 -7.69 -5.25
C PRO A 174 15.80 -7.26 -3.78
N GLY A 175 16.22 -8.16 -2.88
CA GLY A 175 16.33 -7.87 -1.45
C GLY A 175 15.02 -7.98 -0.64
N VAL A 176 13.87 -8.19 -1.28
CA VAL A 176 12.56 -8.24 -0.59
C VAL A 176 12.49 -9.32 0.49
N GLU A 177 13.22 -10.44 0.33
CA GLU A 177 13.23 -11.51 1.34
C GLU A 177 13.93 -11.08 2.63
N VAL A 178 14.99 -10.27 2.53
CA VAL A 178 15.67 -9.67 3.70
C VAL A 178 14.75 -8.64 4.38
N LEU A 179 14.06 -7.82 3.58
CA LEU A 179 13.08 -6.87 4.09
C LEU A 179 11.96 -7.56 4.88
N LEU A 180 11.41 -8.65 4.35
CA LEU A 180 10.31 -9.40 4.96
C LEU A 180 10.66 -9.98 6.35
N GLU A 181 11.93 -10.17 6.68
CA GLU A 181 12.35 -10.61 8.02
C GLU A 181 11.98 -9.61 9.13
N PHE A 182 11.72 -8.33 8.77
CA PHE A 182 11.38 -7.26 9.70
C PHE A 182 9.95 -6.73 9.51
N VAL A 183 9.13 -7.39 8.69
CA VAL A 183 7.75 -6.97 8.41
C VAL A 183 6.77 -7.82 9.21
N ASP A 184 6.00 -7.18 10.09
CA ASP A 184 4.97 -7.85 10.88
C ASP A 184 3.74 -8.23 10.05
N ILE A 185 3.35 -7.34 9.14
CA ILE A 185 2.06 -7.43 8.41
C ILE A 185 2.31 -7.14 6.92
N PRO A 186 2.77 -8.12 6.14
CA PRO A 186 2.80 -7.98 4.70
C PRO A 186 1.37 -8.08 4.13
N ILE A 187 0.92 -7.00 3.49
CA ILE A 187 -0.31 -6.96 2.69
C ILE A 187 0.12 -6.85 1.24
N THR A 188 -0.26 -7.80 0.42
CA THR A 188 0.31 -7.95 -0.91
C THR A 188 -0.75 -7.82 -2.01
N SER A 189 -0.32 -7.58 -3.24
CA SER A 189 -1.14 -7.90 -4.39
C SER A 189 -1.37 -9.41 -4.48
N LYS A 190 -2.43 -9.85 -5.19
CA LYS A 190 -2.79 -11.28 -5.31
C LYS A 190 -1.68 -12.16 -5.90
N ASP A 191 -0.81 -11.58 -6.75
CA ASP A 191 0.20 -12.33 -7.49
C ASP A 191 1.55 -12.40 -6.77
N PHE A 192 1.80 -11.50 -5.81
CA PHE A 192 3.05 -11.44 -5.08
C PHE A 192 3.37 -12.73 -4.31
N PRO A 193 2.42 -13.35 -3.56
CA PRO A 193 2.71 -14.60 -2.85
C PRO A 193 3.19 -15.71 -3.78
N GLY A 194 2.60 -15.83 -4.97
CA GLY A 194 3.03 -16.78 -5.99
C GLY A 194 4.45 -16.50 -6.51
N ARG A 195 4.77 -15.24 -6.77
CA ARG A 195 6.11 -14.82 -7.21
C ARG A 195 7.18 -15.05 -6.15
N LEU A 196 6.82 -14.91 -4.87
CA LEU A 196 7.74 -15.09 -3.76
C LEU A 196 7.99 -16.56 -3.43
N THR A 197 6.92 -17.37 -3.40
CA THR A 197 6.94 -18.74 -2.89
C THR A 197 6.98 -19.82 -3.98
N GLY A 198 6.63 -19.49 -5.21
CA GLY A 198 6.36 -20.45 -6.28
C GLY A 198 4.99 -21.12 -6.20
N GLU A 199 4.19 -20.83 -5.17
CA GLU A 199 2.85 -21.39 -4.95
C GLU A 199 1.77 -20.32 -5.19
N THR A 200 0.97 -20.51 -6.24
CA THR A 200 -0.06 -19.52 -6.64
C THR A 200 -1.35 -19.62 -5.83
N ASP A 201 -1.61 -20.75 -5.17
CA ASP A 201 -2.74 -20.91 -4.26
C ASP A 201 -2.50 -20.09 -2.98
N LEU A 202 -3.29 -19.03 -2.80
CA LEU A 202 -3.18 -18.15 -1.63
C LEU A 202 -3.45 -18.86 -0.30
N LEU A 203 -4.25 -19.93 -0.32
CA LEU A 203 -4.52 -20.74 0.87
C LEU A 203 -3.29 -21.53 1.33
N LYS A 204 -2.27 -21.63 0.50
CA LYS A 204 -0.99 -22.26 0.83
C LYS A 204 0.16 -21.24 0.95
N SER A 205 0.21 -20.27 0.04
CA SER A 205 1.31 -19.31 0.00
C SER A 205 1.27 -18.29 1.16
N LEU A 206 0.09 -17.81 1.59
CA LEU A 206 -0.02 -16.91 2.75
C LEU A 206 0.47 -17.56 4.05
N PRO A 207 0.05 -18.81 4.41
CA PRO A 207 0.63 -19.51 5.56
C PRO A 207 2.13 -19.78 5.43
N ALA A 208 2.63 -20.03 4.21
CA ALA A 208 4.06 -20.25 3.98
C ALA A 208 4.87 -18.97 4.26
N ILE A 209 4.42 -17.81 3.78
CA ILE A 209 5.02 -16.50 4.06
C ILE A 209 4.97 -16.22 5.56
N PHE A 210 3.80 -16.39 6.19
CA PHE A 210 3.59 -16.19 7.61
C PHE A 210 4.62 -16.96 8.46
N SER A 211 4.79 -18.26 8.17
CA SER A 211 5.69 -19.12 8.92
C SER A 211 7.16 -18.82 8.64
N ARG A 212 7.51 -18.57 7.35
CA ARG A 212 8.89 -18.32 6.93
C ARG A 212 9.44 -17.03 7.54
N PHE A 213 8.66 -15.96 7.53
CA PHE A 213 9.08 -14.62 7.97
C PHE A 213 8.55 -14.25 9.37
N ARG A 214 7.88 -15.19 10.06
CA ARG A 214 7.34 -14.99 11.42
C ARG A 214 6.40 -13.79 11.53
N CYS A 215 5.60 -13.57 10.51
CA CYS A 215 4.65 -12.47 10.45
C CYS A 215 3.57 -12.60 11.55
N ARG A 216 2.95 -11.48 11.90
CA ARG A 216 1.75 -11.45 12.77
C ARG A 216 0.46 -11.65 11.98
N LEU A 217 0.48 -11.26 10.72
CA LEU A 217 -0.61 -11.40 9.76
C LEU A 217 0.01 -11.44 8.36
N THR A 218 -0.57 -12.22 7.45
CA THR A 218 -0.30 -12.10 6.01
C THR A 218 -1.61 -11.90 5.28
N ALA A 219 -1.65 -11.00 4.30
CA ALA A 219 -2.87 -10.74 3.55
C ALA A 219 -2.57 -10.52 2.06
N ALA A 220 -3.57 -10.78 1.23
CA ALA A 220 -3.55 -10.47 -0.19
C ALA A 220 -4.84 -9.75 -0.60
N THR A 221 -4.70 -8.61 -1.26
CA THR A 221 -5.81 -7.89 -1.88
C THR A 221 -6.20 -8.58 -3.19
N LEU A 222 -7.50 -8.73 -3.44
CA LEU A 222 -8.08 -9.49 -4.55
C LEU A 222 -8.82 -8.58 -5.54
N GLY A 223 -8.49 -7.29 -5.57
CA GLY A 223 -9.21 -6.28 -6.35
C GLY A 223 -10.69 -6.23 -5.96
N ARG A 224 -11.59 -6.33 -6.95
CA ARG A 224 -13.04 -6.29 -6.70
C ARG A 224 -13.55 -7.38 -5.76
N LEU A 225 -12.82 -8.47 -5.57
CA LEU A 225 -13.21 -9.56 -4.65
C LEU A 225 -12.80 -9.28 -3.19
N GLY A 226 -12.15 -8.15 -2.90
CA GLY A 226 -11.81 -7.71 -1.54
C GLY A 226 -10.45 -8.19 -1.09
N VAL A 227 -10.37 -8.87 0.04
CA VAL A 227 -9.10 -9.26 0.69
C VAL A 227 -9.24 -10.63 1.38
N ILE A 228 -8.16 -11.39 1.38
CA ILE A 228 -7.98 -12.60 2.20
C ILE A 228 -6.77 -12.41 3.12
N ALA A 229 -6.89 -12.80 4.37
CA ALA A 229 -5.84 -12.71 5.38
C ALA A 229 -5.69 -14.03 6.15
N TRP A 230 -4.46 -14.32 6.58
CA TRP A 230 -4.11 -15.45 7.46
C TRP A 230 -3.49 -14.92 8.75
N ASP A 231 -4.09 -15.23 9.90
CA ASP A 231 -3.67 -14.77 11.24
C ASP A 231 -2.81 -15.79 12.01
N GLY A 232 -2.35 -16.83 11.33
CA GLY A 232 -1.63 -17.96 11.95
C GLY A 232 -2.54 -19.09 12.45
N LYS A 233 -3.85 -18.89 12.49
CA LYS A 233 -4.84 -19.88 12.98
C LYS A 233 -5.98 -20.10 11.99
N LYS A 234 -6.51 -19.02 11.40
CA LYS A 234 -7.65 -19.05 10.48
C LYS A 234 -7.48 -18.06 9.36
N PHE A 235 -8.15 -18.34 8.26
CA PHE A 235 -8.35 -17.38 7.21
C PHE A 235 -9.52 -16.45 7.55
N LEU A 236 -9.34 -15.17 7.23
CA LEU A 236 -10.41 -14.20 7.22
C LEU A 236 -10.50 -13.61 5.82
N GLN A 237 -11.64 -13.79 5.17
CA GLN A 237 -11.95 -13.19 3.89
C GLN A 237 -13.00 -12.10 4.08
N VAL A 238 -12.75 -10.94 3.50
CA VAL A 238 -13.69 -9.82 3.45
C VAL A 238 -13.97 -9.52 1.98
N PRO A 239 -15.21 -9.70 1.50
CA PRO A 239 -15.58 -9.38 0.12
C PRO A 239 -15.49 -7.87 -0.12
N GLY A 240 -15.13 -7.50 -1.35
CA GLY A 240 -15.12 -6.11 -1.77
C GLY A 240 -16.52 -5.48 -1.77
N PHE A 241 -16.56 -4.19 -2.02
CA PHE A 241 -17.81 -3.44 -2.21
C PHE A 241 -18.02 -3.15 -3.69
N ARG A 242 -19.25 -3.23 -4.15
CA ARG A 242 -19.61 -2.90 -5.53
C ARG A 242 -19.70 -1.39 -5.71
N VAL A 243 -18.98 -0.88 -6.69
CA VAL A 243 -18.99 0.52 -7.10
C VAL A 243 -18.94 0.60 -8.63
N SER A 244 -19.41 1.72 -9.17
CA SER A 244 -19.12 2.08 -10.57
C SER A 244 -17.70 2.68 -10.61
N ALA A 245 -16.74 1.84 -10.96
CA ALA A 245 -15.34 2.27 -10.99
C ALA A 245 -15.10 3.24 -12.16
N VAL A 246 -14.47 4.36 -11.84
CA VAL A 246 -13.97 5.36 -12.79
C VAL A 246 -12.48 5.15 -13.06
N ASP A 247 -11.73 4.87 -11.99
CA ASP A 247 -10.29 4.60 -12.05
C ASP A 247 -9.88 3.79 -10.81
N THR A 248 -9.19 2.68 -11.02
CA THR A 248 -8.77 1.81 -9.91
C THR A 248 -7.36 2.14 -9.40
N THR A 249 -6.73 3.22 -9.90
CA THR A 249 -5.43 3.68 -9.43
C THR A 249 -5.48 4.06 -7.96
N GLY A 250 -4.49 3.62 -7.19
CA GLY A 250 -4.38 3.94 -5.76
C GLY A 250 -5.34 3.18 -4.84
N ALA A 251 -6.21 2.30 -5.35
CA ALA A 251 -7.10 1.51 -4.49
C ALA A 251 -6.32 0.70 -3.44
N GLY A 252 -5.18 0.10 -3.82
CA GLY A 252 -4.28 -0.59 -2.91
C GLY A 252 -3.68 0.36 -1.87
N ASP A 253 -3.23 1.52 -2.30
CA ASP A 253 -2.60 2.52 -1.43
C ASP A 253 -3.60 3.01 -0.35
N ILE A 254 -4.82 3.32 -0.77
CA ILE A 254 -5.89 3.74 0.15
C ILE A 254 -6.31 2.58 1.06
N PHE A 255 -6.29 1.33 0.58
CA PHE A 255 -6.48 0.16 1.44
C PHE A 255 -5.43 0.10 2.55
N HIS A 256 -4.13 0.31 2.23
CA HIS A 256 -3.05 0.31 3.21
C HIS A 256 -3.16 1.46 4.21
N GLY A 257 -3.49 2.66 3.75
CA GLY A 257 -3.77 3.80 4.64
C GLY A 257 -4.93 3.52 5.61
N ALA A 258 -6.00 2.91 5.11
CA ALA A 258 -7.16 2.54 5.93
C ALA A 258 -6.83 1.41 6.93
N PHE A 259 -6.01 0.45 6.51
CA PHE A 259 -5.51 -0.61 7.38
C PHE A 259 -4.70 -0.03 8.54
N LEU A 260 -3.78 0.87 8.26
CA LEU A 260 -2.98 1.58 9.28
C LEU A 260 -3.88 2.35 10.25
N TYR A 261 -4.87 3.08 9.72
CA TYR A 261 -5.82 3.80 10.57
C TYR A 261 -6.51 2.88 11.57
N GLY A 262 -7.10 1.77 11.09
CA GLY A 262 -7.77 0.82 11.95
C GLY A 262 -6.82 0.10 12.93
N LEU A 263 -5.59 -0.23 12.49
CA LEU A 263 -4.54 -0.79 13.34
C LEU A 263 -4.20 0.13 14.50
N ILE A 264 -3.95 1.42 14.22
CA ILE A 264 -3.62 2.44 15.23
C ILE A 264 -4.80 2.69 16.19
N LYS A 265 -6.05 2.57 15.69
CA LYS A 265 -7.26 2.68 16.52
C LYS A 265 -7.58 1.39 17.29
N ASN A 266 -6.75 0.35 17.18
CA ASN A 266 -6.94 -0.96 17.82
C ASN A 266 -8.29 -1.62 17.51
N TRP A 267 -8.77 -1.49 16.27
CA TRP A 267 -9.98 -2.17 15.81
C TRP A 267 -9.73 -3.68 15.65
N SER A 268 -10.80 -4.47 15.66
CA SER A 268 -10.69 -5.90 15.31
C SER A 268 -10.23 -6.07 13.86
N LEU A 269 -9.51 -7.15 13.56
CA LEU A 269 -9.00 -7.41 12.21
C LEU A 269 -10.13 -7.36 11.17
N LYS A 270 -11.32 -7.89 11.49
CA LYS A 270 -12.48 -7.85 10.60
C LYS A 270 -12.90 -6.41 10.29
N GLU A 271 -13.01 -5.56 11.30
CA GLU A 271 -13.36 -4.15 11.12
C GLU A 271 -12.34 -3.39 10.30
N VAL A 272 -11.04 -3.64 10.57
CA VAL A 272 -9.94 -3.04 9.79
C VAL A 272 -10.07 -3.42 8.32
N LEU A 273 -10.20 -4.71 8.00
CA LEU A 273 -10.29 -5.18 6.63
C LEU A 273 -11.56 -4.68 5.91
N GLU A 274 -12.71 -4.65 6.61
CA GLU A 274 -13.94 -4.09 6.06
C GLU A 274 -13.83 -2.60 5.76
N PHE A 275 -13.22 -1.83 6.67
CA PHE A 275 -12.99 -0.41 6.48
C PHE A 275 -12.04 -0.16 5.31
N SER A 276 -10.97 -0.94 5.22
CA SER A 276 -9.98 -0.84 4.14
C SER A 276 -10.60 -1.15 2.77
N CYS A 277 -11.42 -2.20 2.66
CA CYS A 277 -12.13 -2.52 1.43
C CYS A 277 -13.12 -1.40 1.03
N ALA A 278 -13.82 -0.80 1.99
CA ALA A 278 -14.77 0.28 1.72
C ALA A 278 -14.05 1.57 1.26
N ALA A 279 -12.98 1.95 1.93
CA ALA A 279 -12.17 3.11 1.57
C ALA A 279 -11.57 2.96 0.17
N ALA A 280 -11.01 1.78 -0.14
CA ALA A 280 -10.47 1.46 -1.45
C ALA A 280 -11.54 1.48 -2.57
N ALA A 281 -12.73 0.94 -2.30
CA ALA A 281 -13.83 0.96 -3.26
C ALA A 281 -14.31 2.39 -3.56
N LEU A 282 -14.45 3.23 -2.53
CA LEU A 282 -14.81 4.64 -2.71
C LEU A 282 -13.73 5.39 -3.50
N ASN A 283 -12.46 5.13 -3.29
CA ASN A 283 -11.39 5.76 -4.07
C ASN A 283 -11.54 5.47 -5.57
N CYS A 284 -11.99 4.28 -5.94
CA CYS A 284 -12.19 3.91 -7.34
C CYS A 284 -13.29 4.70 -8.05
N THR A 285 -14.11 5.50 -7.35
CA THR A 285 -15.19 6.30 -7.95
C THR A 285 -14.74 7.64 -8.52
N ALA A 286 -13.45 7.97 -8.42
CA ALA A 286 -12.87 9.18 -8.99
C ALA A 286 -11.46 8.92 -9.56
N PRO A 287 -10.99 9.74 -10.53
CA PRO A 287 -9.72 9.49 -11.20
C PRO A 287 -8.50 9.81 -10.31
N GLY A 288 -7.46 8.98 -10.43
CA GLY A 288 -6.15 9.15 -9.79
C GLY A 288 -5.99 8.45 -8.45
N ALA A 289 -4.74 8.24 -8.05
CA ALA A 289 -4.39 7.48 -6.85
C ALA A 289 -5.01 8.04 -5.55
N ARG A 290 -5.27 9.34 -5.51
CA ARG A 290 -5.90 10.07 -4.40
C ARG A 290 -7.21 10.71 -4.84
N GLY A 291 -7.90 10.12 -5.82
CA GLY A 291 -9.05 10.69 -6.48
C GLY A 291 -10.21 10.97 -5.53
N TYR A 292 -10.53 10.00 -4.68
CA TYR A 292 -11.54 10.17 -3.65
C TYR A 292 -11.14 9.50 -2.33
N ILE A 293 -10.41 10.22 -1.50
CA ILE A 293 -10.19 9.80 -0.11
C ILE A 293 -11.41 10.23 0.70
N ALA A 294 -12.37 9.32 0.83
CA ALA A 294 -13.62 9.56 1.54
C ALA A 294 -13.39 9.84 3.03
N THR A 295 -14.25 10.64 3.64
CA THR A 295 -14.24 10.90 5.09
C THR A 295 -14.60 9.64 5.88
N LEU A 296 -14.23 9.61 7.16
CA LEU A 296 -14.57 8.50 8.06
C LEU A 296 -16.09 8.24 8.12
N GLY A 297 -16.89 9.32 8.09
CA GLY A 297 -18.35 9.24 8.11
C GLY A 297 -18.94 8.63 6.83
N GLU A 298 -18.41 9.02 5.67
CA GLU A 298 -18.80 8.47 4.38
C GLU A 298 -18.43 6.98 4.27
N ILE A 299 -17.22 6.59 4.67
CA ILE A 299 -16.81 5.18 4.69
C ILE A 299 -17.71 4.37 5.64
N ALA A 300 -18.01 4.88 6.82
CA ALA A 300 -18.88 4.21 7.78
C ALA A 300 -20.31 4.05 7.25
N SER A 301 -20.84 5.07 6.56
CA SER A 301 -22.16 5.01 5.93
C SER A 301 -22.18 4.01 4.77
N PHE A 302 -21.18 4.06 3.89
CA PHE A 302 -21.03 3.17 2.76
C PHE A 302 -20.93 1.70 3.18
N ARG A 303 -20.16 1.38 4.21
CA ARG A 303 -20.06 0.01 4.77
C ARG A 303 -21.40 -0.59 5.20
N ARG A 304 -22.36 0.24 5.65
CA ARG A 304 -23.67 -0.24 6.11
C ARG A 304 -24.67 -0.47 4.99
N SER A 305 -24.56 0.27 3.90
CA SER A 305 -25.60 0.32 2.85
C SER A 305 -25.18 -0.28 1.51
N ALA A 306 -23.87 -0.40 1.25
CA ALA A 306 -23.39 -0.84 -0.06
C ALA A 306 -23.41 -2.35 -0.24
N ASP A 307 -23.69 -2.78 -1.45
CA ASP A 307 -23.65 -4.18 -1.85
C ASP A 307 -22.23 -4.73 -1.84
N ARG A 308 -22.12 -6.00 -1.49
CA ARG A 308 -20.85 -6.74 -1.47
C ARG A 308 -20.64 -7.50 -2.79
N SER A 309 -19.38 -7.68 -3.12
CA SER A 309 -18.95 -8.58 -4.18
C SER A 309 -19.08 -10.04 -3.71
N GLU A 310 -18.90 -10.95 -4.65
CA GLU A 310 -18.78 -12.38 -4.34
C GLU A 310 -17.50 -12.65 -3.55
N THR A 311 -17.52 -13.74 -2.78
CA THR A 311 -16.33 -14.23 -2.06
C THR A 311 -15.44 -15.05 -3.00
N ALA A 312 -14.13 -14.91 -2.87
CA ALA A 312 -13.18 -15.66 -3.70
C ALA A 312 -13.10 -17.15 -3.30
N TYR A 313 -13.39 -17.46 -2.03
CA TYR A 313 -13.28 -18.81 -1.46
C TYR A 313 -14.53 -19.15 -0.65
N SER A 314 -14.93 -20.43 -0.65
CA SER A 314 -16.01 -20.92 0.22
C SER A 314 -15.52 -21.07 1.66
N GLY A 315 -16.45 -21.03 2.64
CA GLY A 315 -16.12 -21.25 4.06
C GLY A 315 -15.44 -22.59 4.29
N GLU A 316 -15.94 -23.66 3.66
CA GLU A 316 -15.38 -25.01 3.74
C GLU A 316 -13.91 -25.07 3.23
N SER A 317 -13.62 -24.38 2.11
CA SER A 317 -12.26 -24.30 1.57
C SER A 317 -11.31 -23.59 2.56
N LEU A 318 -11.77 -22.51 3.20
CA LEU A 318 -10.99 -21.75 4.18
C LEU A 318 -10.70 -22.59 5.44
N GLU A 319 -11.69 -23.31 5.96
CA GLU A 319 -11.55 -24.18 7.14
C GLU A 319 -10.60 -25.36 6.86
N ALA A 320 -10.77 -26.04 5.72
CA ALA A 320 -9.91 -27.15 5.33
C ALA A 320 -8.45 -26.72 5.13
N ALA A 321 -8.23 -25.54 4.56
CA ALA A 321 -6.89 -24.98 4.39
C ALA A 321 -6.25 -24.58 5.72
N ALA A 322 -7.00 -23.98 6.63
CA ALA A 322 -6.54 -23.62 7.97
C ALA A 322 -6.07 -24.84 8.78
N GLN A 323 -6.84 -25.93 8.76
CA GLN A 323 -6.46 -27.18 9.42
C GLN A 323 -5.14 -27.76 8.88
N LYS A 324 -4.96 -27.74 7.54
CA LYS A 324 -3.72 -28.21 6.89
C LYS A 324 -2.52 -27.34 7.25
N ALA A 325 -2.68 -26.03 7.28
CA ALA A 325 -1.61 -25.08 7.60
C ALA A 325 -1.14 -25.25 9.07
N THR A 326 -2.07 -25.36 10.01
CA THR A 326 -1.77 -25.56 11.45
C THR A 326 -1.07 -26.89 11.69
N THR A 327 -1.49 -27.97 11.02
CA THR A 327 -0.85 -29.30 11.15
C THR A 327 0.59 -29.32 10.62
N ARG A 328 0.89 -28.56 9.56
CA ARG A 328 2.27 -28.43 9.04
C ARG A 328 3.17 -27.67 10.01
N ALA A 329 2.70 -26.61 10.61
CA ALA A 329 3.47 -25.82 11.58
C ALA A 329 3.89 -26.65 12.81
N THR A 330 2.99 -27.51 13.33
CA THR A 330 3.31 -28.41 14.46
C THR A 330 4.34 -29.49 14.12
N ARG A 331 4.39 -29.98 12.88
CA ARG A 331 5.37 -30.97 12.42
C ARG A 331 6.77 -30.42 12.14
N SER A 332 6.90 -29.13 11.86
CA SER A 332 8.21 -28.47 11.61
C SER A 332 8.93 -28.09 12.91
N HIS A 333 8.28 -28.19 14.06
CA HIS A 333 8.83 -27.86 15.38
C HIS A 333 9.02 -29.11 16.27
N ALA A 334 8.72 -30.30 15.74
CA ALA A 334 9.01 -31.61 16.35
C ALA A 334 10.18 -32.29 15.64
#